data_d3dce42cf35be1da664d9df445ff3a57
#
_entry.id   d3dce42cf35be1da664d9df445ff3a57
#
_cell.length_a   1.000
_cell.length_b   1.000
_cell.length_c   1.000
_cell.angle_alpha   90.00
_cell.angle_beta   90.00
_cell.angle_gamma   90.00
#
_symmetry.space_group_name_H-M   'P 1'
#
loop_
_entity.id
_entity.type
_entity.pdbx_description
1 polymer ?
#
loop_
_entity_poly.entity_id
_entity_poly.type
_entity_poly.pdbx_seq_one_letter_code
_entity_poly.pdbx_strand_id
1 'polypeptide(L)'
;MTLFRSQKLNRKSIAESKILLAGPVRNVASTIQKEVETLVASLGSFKEIYCLVIESDSSDDTLKKLEELQGVIKNFSFISAGKLTDKFPRRTDRIALCRNMIIDAVASKPEFADIDFVAMADLDGMNDLVTPEKIIDCWEAEEDWDVITANQQGPYYDVWALRHSSWCPVDCWQHKKSLEELIGDKAAENLAVTARQPVLSPKLGLIEVDSAFGGLAIYKREAFVAGRYAGVDSAAGFDVADHVPFHEELRAKGYKIYINCALINCQQYPHSEVEAPLPKPRGVLKIIKKLGNSLFGKKRFNKYLDSMKSL
;
A
#
# COMPACT_ATOMS: atom_id res chain seq x y z
N MET A 1 -7.97 -1.54 -41.29
CA MET A 1 -8.45 -2.50 -40.27
C MET A 1 -7.24 -3.26 -39.77
N THR A 2 -6.52 -2.67 -38.82
CA THR A 2 -5.24 -3.21 -38.31
C THR A 2 -5.60 -4.13 -37.16
N LEU A 3 -5.44 -5.44 -37.37
CA LEU A 3 -5.58 -6.47 -36.35
C LEU A 3 -4.47 -6.25 -35.31
N PHE A 4 -4.82 -5.63 -34.18
CA PHE A 4 -4.00 -5.71 -32.98
C PHE A 4 -3.94 -7.21 -32.59
N ARG A 5 -2.82 -7.86 -32.87
CA ARG A 5 -2.50 -9.13 -32.23
C ARG A 5 -2.42 -8.84 -30.73
N SER A 6 -3.36 -9.37 -29.95
CA SER A 6 -3.24 -9.42 -28.50
C SER A 6 -1.91 -10.11 -28.20
N GLN A 7 -0.94 -9.38 -27.66
CA GLN A 7 0.25 -9.99 -27.08
C GLN A 7 -0.28 -10.94 -26.00
N LYS A 8 0.00 -12.23 -26.17
CA LYS A 8 -0.33 -13.23 -25.16
C LYS A 8 0.37 -12.82 -23.88
N LEU A 9 -0.37 -12.42 -22.86
CA LEU A 9 0.19 -12.07 -21.56
C LEU A 9 1.07 -13.22 -21.08
N ASN A 10 2.29 -12.93 -20.68
CA ASN A 10 3.27 -13.92 -20.22
C ASN A 10 3.03 -14.27 -18.74
N ARG A 11 1.75 -14.39 -18.35
CA ARG A 11 1.31 -14.65 -16.98
C ARG A 11 0.66 -16.03 -16.93
N LYS A 12 1.15 -16.86 -16.01
CA LYS A 12 0.57 -18.19 -15.74
C LYS A 12 -0.88 -18.03 -15.26
N SER A 13 -1.78 -18.94 -15.65
CA SER A 13 -3.17 -18.88 -15.22
C SER A 13 -3.28 -19.03 -13.70
N ILE A 14 -4.27 -18.38 -13.10
CA ILE A 14 -4.49 -18.44 -11.64
C ILE A 14 -4.67 -19.87 -11.16
N ALA A 15 -5.45 -20.68 -11.91
CA ALA A 15 -5.76 -22.06 -11.56
C ALA A 15 -4.55 -23.03 -11.65
N GLU A 16 -3.50 -22.65 -12.35
CA GLU A 16 -2.24 -23.42 -12.43
C GLU A 16 -1.17 -22.90 -11.49
N SER A 17 -1.36 -21.71 -10.92
CA SER A 17 -0.39 -20.99 -10.11
C SER A 17 -0.49 -21.33 -8.64
N LYS A 18 0.65 -21.31 -7.96
CA LYS A 18 0.78 -21.39 -6.51
C LYS A 18 1.08 -20.02 -5.93
N ILE A 19 0.49 -19.69 -4.80
CA ILE A 19 0.66 -18.39 -4.14
C ILE A 19 1.05 -18.56 -2.67
N LEU A 20 1.92 -17.67 -2.19
CA LEU A 20 2.22 -17.49 -0.78
C LEU A 20 1.49 -16.25 -0.27
N LEU A 21 0.59 -16.41 0.70
CA LEU A 21 0.12 -15.32 1.55
C LEU A 21 1.13 -15.07 2.66
N ALA A 22 1.62 -13.85 2.78
CA ALA A 22 2.60 -13.52 3.79
C ALA A 22 2.42 -12.11 4.37
N GLY A 23 2.86 -11.91 5.62
CA GLY A 23 2.86 -10.60 6.25
C GLY A 23 3.52 -10.60 7.62
N PRO A 24 4.04 -9.43 8.07
CA PRO A 24 4.49 -9.22 9.44
C PRO A 24 3.30 -8.92 10.34
N VAL A 25 3.36 -9.39 11.59
CA VAL A 25 2.32 -9.14 12.60
C VAL A 25 2.90 -8.75 13.95
N ARG A 26 2.12 -7.94 14.68
CA ARG A 26 2.35 -7.60 16.08
C ARG A 26 1.03 -7.24 16.75
N ASN A 27 0.70 -7.89 17.89
CA ASN A 27 -0.49 -7.59 18.69
C ASN A 27 -1.80 -7.65 17.87
N VAL A 28 -2.03 -8.76 17.15
CA VAL A 28 -3.20 -8.97 16.27
C VAL A 28 -4.08 -10.13 16.73
N ALA A 29 -4.00 -10.52 18.00
CA ALA A 29 -4.75 -11.68 18.53
C ALA A 29 -6.26 -11.62 18.23
N SER A 30 -6.85 -10.42 18.20
CA SER A 30 -8.29 -10.22 17.96
C SER A 30 -8.70 -10.29 16.49
N THR A 31 -7.79 -10.11 15.55
CA THR A 31 -8.11 -9.94 14.10
C THR A 31 -7.49 -11.02 13.23
N ILE A 32 -6.33 -11.56 13.61
CA ILE A 32 -5.48 -12.41 12.73
C ILE A 32 -6.22 -13.63 12.18
N GLN A 33 -7.06 -14.29 12.98
CA GLN A 33 -7.77 -15.49 12.52
C GLN A 33 -8.72 -15.15 11.36
N LYS A 34 -9.61 -14.17 11.57
CA LYS A 34 -10.57 -13.74 10.56
C LYS A 34 -9.86 -13.23 9.31
N GLU A 35 -8.78 -12.47 9.50
CA GLU A 35 -8.01 -11.88 8.41
C GLU A 35 -7.39 -12.96 7.51
N VAL A 36 -6.69 -13.94 8.11
CA VAL A 36 -6.08 -15.04 7.36
C VAL A 36 -7.15 -15.91 6.68
N GLU A 37 -8.24 -16.24 7.38
CA GLU A 37 -9.36 -17.02 6.79
C GLU A 37 -9.98 -16.28 5.58
N THR A 38 -10.20 -14.98 5.68
CA THR A 38 -10.74 -14.15 4.59
C THR A 38 -9.80 -14.14 3.38
N LEU A 39 -8.51 -13.88 3.60
CA LEU A 39 -7.54 -13.84 2.51
C LEU A 39 -7.31 -15.21 1.88
N VAL A 40 -7.22 -16.29 2.67
CA VAL A 40 -7.11 -17.65 2.14
C VAL A 40 -8.34 -18.01 1.29
N ALA A 41 -9.55 -17.67 1.76
CA ALA A 41 -10.77 -17.88 0.98
C ALA A 41 -10.76 -17.09 -0.34
N SER A 42 -10.29 -15.85 -0.30
CA SER A 42 -10.20 -14.96 -1.48
C SER A 42 -9.18 -15.48 -2.51
N LEU A 43 -8.14 -16.17 -2.07
CA LEU A 43 -7.11 -16.79 -2.92
C LEU A 43 -7.51 -18.21 -3.40
N GLY A 44 -8.72 -18.68 -3.11
CA GLY A 44 -9.17 -20.04 -3.38
C GLY A 44 -9.16 -20.49 -4.85
N SER A 45 -9.01 -19.56 -5.80
CA SER A 45 -8.86 -19.86 -7.24
C SER A 45 -7.45 -20.31 -7.63
N PHE A 46 -6.45 -20.17 -6.75
CA PHE A 46 -5.11 -20.67 -6.98
C PHE A 46 -5.04 -22.20 -6.79
N LYS A 47 -4.14 -22.84 -7.51
CA LYS A 47 -3.88 -24.29 -7.41
C LYS A 47 -3.49 -24.71 -6.00
N GLU A 48 -2.69 -23.90 -5.32
CA GLU A 48 -2.22 -24.16 -3.97
C GLU A 48 -1.87 -22.84 -3.27
N ILE A 49 -2.24 -22.75 -2.00
CA ILE A 49 -1.99 -21.59 -1.15
C ILE A 49 -1.05 -22.01 -0.01
N TYR A 50 -0.01 -21.25 0.19
CA TYR A 50 0.88 -21.32 1.34
C TYR A 50 0.69 -20.06 2.19
N CYS A 51 0.96 -20.16 3.50
CA CYS A 51 0.92 -19.01 4.39
C CYS A 51 2.22 -18.96 5.21
N LEU A 52 2.82 -17.76 5.29
CA LEU A 52 3.99 -17.49 6.13
C LEU A 52 3.81 -16.16 6.86
N VAL A 53 3.68 -16.22 8.18
CA VAL A 53 3.55 -15.04 9.04
C VAL A 53 4.83 -14.82 9.82
N ILE A 54 5.34 -13.59 9.84
CA ILE A 54 6.49 -13.21 10.69
C ILE A 54 5.95 -12.39 11.85
N GLU A 55 6.07 -12.93 13.06
CA GLU A 55 5.68 -12.24 14.29
C GLU A 55 6.89 -11.58 14.97
N SER A 56 6.71 -10.40 15.53
CA SER A 56 7.67 -9.79 16.43
C SER A 56 7.02 -8.90 17.48
N ASP A 57 7.63 -8.84 18.67
CA ASP A 57 7.29 -7.89 19.74
C ASP A 57 5.84 -7.94 20.23
N SER A 58 5.10 -9.01 20.02
CA SER A 58 3.75 -9.15 20.54
C SER A 58 3.74 -9.35 22.06
N SER A 59 2.77 -8.72 22.71
CA SER A 59 2.54 -8.81 24.16
C SER A 59 1.13 -9.35 24.50
N ASP A 60 0.32 -9.61 23.48
CA ASP A 60 -1.00 -10.23 23.57
C ASP A 60 -0.95 -11.73 23.17
N ASP A 61 -2.11 -12.35 22.99
CA ASP A 61 -2.23 -13.77 22.62
C ASP A 61 -1.92 -14.06 21.13
N THR A 62 -1.25 -13.15 20.39
CA THR A 62 -0.94 -13.34 18.96
C THR A 62 -0.24 -14.66 18.68
N LEU A 63 0.81 -15.02 19.43
CA LEU A 63 1.54 -16.27 19.21
C LEU A 63 0.65 -17.50 19.36
N LYS A 64 -0.20 -17.51 20.40
CA LYS A 64 -1.17 -18.59 20.61
C LYS A 64 -2.15 -18.71 19.43
N LYS A 65 -2.60 -17.60 18.89
CA LYS A 65 -3.47 -17.59 17.72
C LYS A 65 -2.78 -18.10 16.45
N LEU A 66 -1.51 -17.80 16.27
CA LEU A 66 -0.71 -18.34 15.16
C LEU A 66 -0.50 -19.86 15.28
N GLU A 67 -0.30 -20.39 16.49
CA GLU A 67 -0.23 -21.84 16.76
C GLU A 67 -1.58 -22.53 16.46
N GLU A 68 -2.71 -21.92 16.85
CA GLU A 68 -4.04 -22.40 16.52
C GLU A 68 -4.27 -22.45 15.00
N LEU A 69 -3.89 -21.40 14.26
CA LEU A 69 -4.00 -21.33 12.79
C LEU A 69 -3.12 -22.38 12.10
N GLN A 70 -1.90 -22.63 12.60
CA GLN A 70 -1.02 -23.67 12.07
C GLN A 70 -1.63 -25.07 12.20
N GLY A 71 -2.47 -25.30 13.21
CA GLY A 71 -3.18 -26.56 13.41
C GLY A 71 -4.38 -26.77 12.47
N VAL A 72 -4.94 -25.72 11.87
CA VAL A 72 -6.21 -25.80 11.12
C VAL A 72 -6.09 -25.38 9.65
N ILE A 73 -5.15 -24.51 9.29
CA ILE A 73 -4.97 -24.06 7.91
C ILE A 73 -3.83 -24.84 7.25
N LYS A 74 -4.17 -25.47 6.11
CA LYS A 74 -3.17 -26.22 5.33
C LYS A 74 -2.03 -25.30 4.86
N ASN A 75 -0.79 -25.79 4.91
CA ASN A 75 0.42 -25.08 4.50
C ASN A 75 0.64 -23.74 5.22
N PHE A 76 0.10 -23.60 6.44
CA PHE A 76 0.35 -22.43 7.27
C PHE A 76 1.62 -22.64 8.12
N SER A 77 2.44 -21.62 8.14
CA SER A 77 3.64 -21.53 8.99
C SER A 77 3.82 -20.13 9.54
N PHE A 78 4.50 -20.02 10.66
CA PHE A 78 4.92 -18.72 11.19
C PHE A 78 6.32 -18.80 11.79
N ILE A 79 6.97 -17.65 11.89
CA ILE A 79 8.27 -17.49 12.55
C ILE A 79 8.13 -16.35 13.55
N SER A 80 8.43 -16.58 14.83
CA SER A 80 8.58 -15.48 15.79
C SER A 80 10.02 -14.99 15.76
N ALA A 81 10.19 -13.71 15.42
CA ALA A 81 11.47 -13.02 15.49
C ALA A 81 11.80 -12.52 16.91
N GLY A 82 10.90 -12.74 17.88
CA GLY A 82 11.06 -12.34 19.27
C GLY A 82 11.04 -10.82 19.47
N LYS A 83 11.79 -10.35 20.45
CA LYS A 83 11.88 -8.91 20.74
C LYS A 83 12.89 -8.22 19.83
N LEU A 84 12.41 -7.59 18.77
CA LEU A 84 13.21 -6.79 17.86
C LEU A 84 13.42 -5.36 18.37
N THR A 85 12.53 -4.83 19.20
CA THR A 85 12.61 -3.46 19.77
C THR A 85 13.92 -3.17 20.48
N ASP A 86 14.54 -4.17 21.10
CA ASP A 86 15.79 -4.01 21.84
C ASP A 86 17.00 -3.75 20.90
N LYS A 87 16.93 -4.26 19.67
CA LYS A 87 18.01 -4.15 18.67
C LYS A 87 17.69 -3.08 17.61
N PHE A 88 16.43 -2.92 17.27
CA PHE A 88 15.93 -2.06 16.22
C PHE A 88 14.89 -1.10 16.80
N PRO A 89 15.27 0.07 17.33
CA PRO A 89 14.35 1.01 17.98
C PRO A 89 13.30 1.59 17.01
N ARG A 90 13.65 1.76 15.72
CA ARG A 90 12.73 2.29 14.72
C ARG A 90 11.71 1.22 14.30
N ARG A 91 10.43 1.59 14.29
CA ARG A 91 9.34 0.69 13.84
C ARG A 91 9.52 0.27 12.38
N THR A 92 9.92 1.20 11.53
CA THR A 92 10.13 0.98 10.09
C THR A 92 11.21 -0.07 9.83
N ASP A 93 12.32 -0.04 10.57
CA ASP A 93 13.39 -1.05 10.46
C ASP A 93 12.91 -2.45 10.85
N ARG A 94 12.07 -2.56 11.91
CA ARG A 94 11.52 -3.85 12.32
C ARG A 94 10.57 -4.45 11.29
N ILE A 95 9.70 -3.63 10.70
CA ILE A 95 8.78 -4.07 9.63
C ILE A 95 9.59 -4.50 8.41
N ALA A 96 10.55 -3.69 7.97
CA ALA A 96 11.43 -4.03 6.84
C ALA A 96 12.21 -5.34 7.10
N LEU A 97 12.72 -5.55 8.31
CA LEU A 97 13.40 -6.79 8.69
C LEU A 97 12.45 -8.00 8.57
N CYS A 98 11.24 -7.92 9.12
CA CYS A 98 10.27 -9.00 9.04
C CYS A 98 9.86 -9.30 7.58
N ARG A 99 9.66 -8.30 6.74
CA ARG A 99 9.39 -8.49 5.32
C ARG A 99 10.59 -9.09 4.58
N ASN A 100 11.81 -8.71 4.93
CA ASN A 100 13.02 -9.32 4.38
C ASN A 100 13.18 -10.79 4.79
N MET A 101 12.77 -11.18 6.00
CA MET A 101 12.74 -12.60 6.41
C MET A 101 11.79 -13.42 5.51
N ILE A 102 10.69 -12.81 5.03
CA ILE A 102 9.80 -13.46 4.05
C ILE A 102 10.51 -13.60 2.70
N ILE A 103 11.20 -12.56 2.22
CA ILE A 103 11.99 -12.65 0.97
C ILE A 103 13.03 -13.76 1.07
N ASP A 104 13.76 -13.82 2.18
CA ASP A 104 14.79 -14.85 2.41
C ASP A 104 14.18 -16.26 2.43
N ALA A 105 13.01 -16.43 3.04
CA ALA A 105 12.29 -17.69 3.05
C ALA A 105 11.87 -18.11 1.63
N VAL A 106 11.28 -17.20 0.85
CA VAL A 106 10.88 -17.44 -0.54
C VAL A 106 12.07 -17.78 -1.44
N ALA A 107 13.21 -17.15 -1.20
CA ALA A 107 14.41 -17.35 -2.00
C ALA A 107 15.14 -18.67 -1.68
N SER A 108 15.07 -19.15 -0.41
CA SER A 108 15.96 -20.22 0.06
C SER A 108 15.27 -21.51 0.52
N LYS A 109 14.00 -21.42 0.95
CA LYS A 109 13.33 -22.62 1.50
C LYS A 109 12.75 -23.50 0.39
N PRO A 110 12.99 -24.81 0.40
CA PRO A 110 12.50 -25.73 -0.63
C PRO A 110 10.97 -25.75 -0.77
N GLU A 111 10.23 -25.55 0.33
CA GLU A 111 8.76 -25.52 0.34
C GLU A 111 8.17 -24.38 -0.50
N PHE A 112 8.95 -23.30 -0.73
CA PHE A 112 8.55 -22.14 -1.54
C PHE A 112 9.24 -22.07 -2.90
N ALA A 113 9.97 -23.11 -3.31
CA ALA A 113 10.76 -23.10 -4.54
C ALA A 113 9.90 -22.95 -5.80
N ASP A 114 8.69 -23.49 -5.78
CA ASP A 114 7.76 -23.56 -6.92
C ASP A 114 6.51 -22.68 -6.79
N ILE A 115 6.50 -21.71 -5.84
CA ILE A 115 5.47 -20.68 -5.83
C ILE A 115 5.64 -19.73 -7.02
N ASP A 116 4.54 -19.28 -7.57
CA ASP A 116 4.54 -18.38 -8.73
C ASP A 116 4.32 -16.91 -8.29
N PHE A 117 3.58 -16.71 -7.20
CA PHE A 117 3.21 -15.37 -6.70
C PHE A 117 3.34 -15.27 -5.18
N VAL A 118 3.52 -14.04 -4.70
CA VAL A 118 3.51 -13.68 -3.28
C VAL A 118 2.46 -12.60 -3.05
N ALA A 119 1.46 -12.88 -2.19
CA ALA A 119 0.54 -11.89 -1.65
C ALA A 119 1.09 -11.38 -0.31
N MET A 120 1.71 -10.19 -0.31
CA MET A 120 2.10 -9.49 0.89
C MET A 120 0.91 -8.74 1.44
N ALA A 121 0.54 -8.95 2.70
CA ALA A 121 -0.62 -8.33 3.33
C ALA A 121 -0.30 -7.75 4.71
N ASP A 122 -0.95 -6.65 5.05
CA ASP A 122 -1.13 -6.24 6.43
C ASP A 122 -2.23 -7.13 7.03
N LEU A 123 -1.92 -7.86 8.10
CA LEU A 123 -2.78 -8.90 8.68
C LEU A 123 -3.44 -8.42 9.99
N ASP A 124 -3.85 -7.17 10.03
CA ASP A 124 -4.42 -6.50 11.20
C ASP A 124 -5.92 -6.17 11.07
N GLY A 125 -6.59 -6.71 10.06
CA GLY A 125 -8.05 -6.61 9.88
C GLY A 125 -8.47 -5.62 8.80
N MET A 126 -7.59 -5.32 7.84
CA MET A 126 -7.91 -4.34 6.80
C MET A 126 -8.21 -4.93 5.41
N ASN A 127 -8.38 -6.26 5.30
CA ASN A 127 -8.66 -6.90 4.01
C ASN A 127 -10.04 -7.58 3.99
N ASP A 128 -11.01 -7.04 4.73
CA ASP A 128 -12.34 -7.62 4.94
C ASP A 128 -13.24 -7.57 3.69
N LEU A 129 -12.91 -6.77 2.70
CA LEU A 129 -13.63 -6.67 1.42
C LEU A 129 -12.96 -7.39 0.26
N VAL A 130 -11.82 -8.07 0.47
CA VAL A 130 -11.22 -8.89 -0.59
C VAL A 130 -12.11 -10.10 -0.87
N THR A 131 -12.34 -10.40 -2.16
CA THR A 131 -13.13 -11.55 -2.60
C THR A 131 -12.41 -12.30 -3.72
N PRO A 132 -12.78 -13.59 -3.99
CA PRO A 132 -12.21 -14.35 -5.10
C PRO A 132 -12.34 -13.63 -6.45
N GLU A 133 -13.46 -12.97 -6.71
CA GLU A 133 -13.75 -12.27 -7.97
C GLU A 133 -12.75 -11.12 -8.17
N LYS A 134 -12.49 -10.31 -7.12
CA LYS A 134 -11.52 -9.21 -7.19
C LYS A 134 -10.09 -9.70 -7.43
N ILE A 135 -9.75 -10.86 -6.91
CA ILE A 135 -8.46 -11.49 -7.20
C ILE A 135 -8.39 -11.97 -8.65
N ILE A 136 -9.45 -12.62 -9.15
CA ILE A 136 -9.55 -13.08 -10.54
C ILE A 136 -9.44 -11.90 -11.51
N ASP A 137 -10.11 -10.79 -11.23
CA ASP A 137 -10.08 -9.56 -12.04
C ASP A 137 -8.64 -9.02 -12.24
N CYS A 138 -7.73 -9.27 -11.29
CA CYS A 138 -6.31 -8.94 -11.46
C CYS A 138 -5.64 -9.73 -12.61
N TRP A 139 -6.12 -10.95 -12.90
CA TRP A 139 -5.62 -11.80 -13.98
C TRP A 139 -6.26 -11.47 -15.34
N GLU A 140 -7.42 -10.83 -15.33
CA GLU A 140 -8.15 -10.40 -16.54
C GLU A 140 -7.63 -9.06 -17.08
N ALA A 141 -6.78 -8.35 -16.31
CA ALA A 141 -6.17 -7.10 -16.74
C ALA A 141 -5.33 -7.29 -18.02
N GLU A 142 -5.43 -6.35 -18.96
CA GLU A 142 -4.68 -6.37 -20.23
C GLU A 142 -3.21 -5.99 -20.04
N GLU A 143 -2.88 -5.27 -18.98
CA GLU A 143 -1.53 -4.85 -18.64
C GLU A 143 -0.70 -6.04 -18.12
N ASP A 144 0.56 -6.13 -18.56
CA ASP A 144 1.53 -7.06 -18.01
C ASP A 144 2.15 -6.45 -16.76
N TRP A 145 1.51 -6.68 -15.63
CA TRP A 145 2.00 -6.22 -14.32
C TRP A 145 2.94 -7.22 -13.67
N ASP A 146 3.90 -6.74 -12.92
CA ASP A 146 4.77 -7.54 -12.04
C ASP A 146 4.36 -7.43 -10.58
N VAL A 147 3.77 -6.28 -10.23
CA VAL A 147 3.19 -6.00 -8.90
C VAL A 147 1.84 -5.34 -9.09
N ILE A 148 0.85 -5.84 -8.36
CA ILE A 148 -0.49 -5.25 -8.31
C ILE A 148 -0.88 -5.01 -6.86
N THR A 149 -1.32 -3.79 -6.53
CA THR A 149 -1.63 -3.37 -5.17
C THR A 149 -3.10 -3.04 -5.01
N ALA A 150 -3.60 -3.15 -3.79
CA ALA A 150 -4.99 -2.87 -3.47
C ALA A 150 -5.32 -1.38 -3.44
N ASN A 151 -6.62 -1.11 -3.47
CA ASN A 151 -7.26 0.18 -3.28
C ASN A 151 -8.31 0.08 -2.17
N GLN A 152 -8.81 1.20 -1.68
CA GLN A 152 -9.87 1.28 -0.68
C GLN A 152 -11.17 1.84 -1.29
N GLN A 153 -12.30 1.54 -0.68
CA GLN A 153 -13.59 2.07 -1.12
C GLN A 153 -13.70 3.59 -0.93
N GLY A 154 -13.02 4.13 0.07
CA GLY A 154 -12.89 5.55 0.37
C GLY A 154 -11.58 6.15 -0.12
N PRO A 155 -11.06 7.16 0.58
CA PRO A 155 -9.73 7.71 0.32
C PRO A 155 -8.63 6.65 0.45
N TYR A 156 -7.68 6.66 -0.47
CA TYR A 156 -6.49 5.81 -0.42
C TYR A 156 -5.62 6.21 0.77
N TYR A 157 -5.64 5.40 1.83
CA TYR A 157 -5.04 5.78 3.12
C TYR A 157 -3.51 5.78 3.11
N ASP A 158 -2.89 4.87 2.33
CA ASP A 158 -1.46 4.58 2.41
C ASP A 158 -0.61 5.52 1.52
N VAL A 159 -0.83 6.84 1.70
CA VAL A 159 -0.06 7.88 0.97
C VAL A 159 1.41 7.89 1.35
N TRP A 160 1.80 7.25 2.46
CA TRP A 160 3.20 7.16 2.83
C TRP A 160 3.98 6.21 1.91
N ALA A 161 3.39 5.08 1.51
CA ALA A 161 3.98 4.18 0.52
C ALA A 161 3.73 4.62 -0.94
N LEU A 162 2.83 5.59 -1.16
CA LEU A 162 2.45 6.01 -2.49
C LEU A 162 3.49 6.95 -3.11
N ARG A 163 3.96 6.61 -4.32
CA ARG A 163 4.81 7.46 -5.16
C ARG A 163 4.32 7.41 -6.60
N HIS A 164 4.17 8.59 -7.18
CA HIS A 164 3.89 8.79 -8.59
C HIS A 164 4.48 10.12 -9.05
N SER A 165 5.22 10.12 -10.15
CA SER A 165 6.04 11.26 -10.60
C SER A 165 5.28 12.58 -10.76
N SER A 166 3.99 12.54 -11.14
CA SER A 166 3.22 13.76 -11.40
C SER A 166 2.29 14.19 -10.27
N TRP A 167 1.66 13.27 -9.50
CA TRP A 167 0.64 13.66 -8.52
C TRP A 167 0.96 13.26 -7.07
N CYS A 168 1.97 12.39 -6.83
CA CYS A 168 2.48 12.05 -5.51
C CYS A 168 4.01 11.86 -5.51
N PRO A 169 4.81 12.87 -5.87
CA PRO A 169 6.25 12.70 -6.10
C PRO A 169 7.09 12.72 -4.82
N VAL A 170 6.53 13.12 -3.67
CA VAL A 170 7.28 13.36 -2.43
C VAL A 170 6.72 12.57 -1.27
N ASP A 171 7.57 12.27 -0.29
CA ASP A 171 7.16 11.70 0.99
C ASP A 171 6.23 12.65 1.74
N CYS A 172 5.07 12.14 2.17
CA CYS A 172 4.03 12.96 2.79
C CYS A 172 4.47 13.50 4.17
N TRP A 173 5.24 12.72 4.96
CA TRP A 173 5.71 13.14 6.27
C TRP A 173 6.88 14.14 6.18
N GLN A 174 7.77 13.97 5.20
CA GLN A 174 8.80 14.96 4.92
C GLN A 174 8.19 16.28 4.42
N HIS A 175 7.15 16.19 3.60
CA HIS A 175 6.38 17.36 3.18
C HIS A 175 5.67 18.03 4.36
N LYS A 176 5.02 17.24 5.25
CA LYS A 176 4.45 17.76 6.51
C LYS A 176 5.51 18.55 7.29
N LYS A 177 6.69 17.94 7.52
CA LYS A 177 7.77 18.53 8.27
C LYS A 177 8.24 19.86 7.69
N SER A 178 8.31 19.98 6.36
CA SER A 178 8.69 21.23 5.69
C SER A 178 7.68 22.37 5.85
N LEU A 179 6.42 22.04 6.13
CA LEU A 179 5.32 23.01 6.29
C LEU A 179 5.04 23.35 7.76
N GLU A 180 5.46 22.51 8.69
CA GLU A 180 5.05 22.57 10.10
C GLU A 180 5.41 23.91 10.78
N GLU A 181 6.61 24.45 10.51
CA GLU A 181 7.03 25.75 11.04
C GLU A 181 6.23 26.92 10.46
N LEU A 182 5.70 26.78 9.24
CA LEU A 182 4.99 27.84 8.53
C LEU A 182 3.51 27.93 8.89
N ILE A 183 2.84 26.77 9.06
CA ILE A 183 1.37 26.70 9.20
C ILE A 183 0.91 25.93 10.43
N GLY A 184 1.83 25.40 11.24
CA GLY A 184 1.56 24.60 12.42
C GLY A 184 1.30 23.11 12.10
N ASP A 185 1.47 22.25 13.11
CA ASP A 185 1.48 20.79 12.99
C ASP A 185 0.21 20.24 12.31
N LYS A 186 -0.97 20.53 12.88
CA LYS A 186 -2.25 20.00 12.35
C LYS A 186 -2.56 20.46 10.93
N ALA A 187 -2.29 21.72 10.61
CA ALA A 187 -2.51 22.25 9.26
C ALA A 187 -1.54 21.65 8.24
N ALA A 188 -0.28 21.44 8.63
CA ALA A 188 0.74 20.77 7.82
C ALA A 188 0.35 19.30 7.54
N GLU A 189 -0.11 18.57 8.55
CA GLU A 189 -0.59 17.19 8.39
C GLU A 189 -1.81 17.10 7.47
N ASN A 190 -2.80 17.94 7.68
CA ASN A 190 -3.97 17.98 6.80
C ASN A 190 -3.59 18.27 5.35
N LEU A 191 -2.65 19.17 5.08
CA LEU A 191 -2.25 19.54 3.72
C LEU A 191 -1.35 18.49 3.08
N ALA A 192 -0.40 17.94 3.82
CA ALA A 192 0.62 17.05 3.29
C ALA A 192 0.19 15.56 3.27
N VAL A 193 -0.71 15.14 4.16
CA VAL A 193 -1.14 13.76 4.30
C VAL A 193 -2.61 13.62 3.93
N THR A 194 -3.53 14.14 4.74
CA THR A 194 -4.98 13.88 4.60
C THR A 194 -5.54 14.39 3.25
N ALA A 195 -5.22 15.61 2.85
CA ALA A 195 -5.70 16.19 1.59
C ALA A 195 -5.07 15.53 0.34
N ARG A 196 -4.04 14.70 0.54
CA ARG A 196 -3.37 13.96 -0.54
C ARG A 196 -3.88 12.54 -0.71
N GLN A 197 -4.81 12.08 0.10
CA GLN A 197 -5.45 10.79 -0.05
C GLN A 197 -6.43 10.82 -1.24
N PRO A 198 -6.09 10.27 -2.41
CA PRO A 198 -6.98 10.30 -3.56
C PRO A 198 -8.12 9.31 -3.38
N VAL A 199 -9.29 9.61 -3.92
CA VAL A 199 -10.36 8.62 -4.10
C VAL A 199 -10.22 8.04 -5.49
N LEU A 200 -9.79 6.78 -5.58
CA LEU A 200 -9.54 6.10 -6.86
C LEU A 200 -10.77 5.27 -7.24
N SER A 201 -11.50 5.73 -8.25
CA SER A 201 -12.67 5.00 -8.75
C SER A 201 -12.27 3.65 -9.35
N PRO A 202 -12.99 2.54 -9.06
CA PRO A 202 -12.75 1.24 -9.68
C PRO A 202 -12.74 1.28 -11.23
N LYS A 203 -13.44 2.24 -11.83
CA LYS A 203 -13.49 2.42 -13.29
C LYS A 203 -12.17 2.90 -13.92
N LEU A 204 -11.20 3.34 -13.13
CA LEU A 204 -9.89 3.77 -13.62
C LEU A 204 -9.01 2.59 -14.04
N GLY A 205 -9.38 1.34 -13.70
CA GLY A 205 -8.58 0.17 -14.03
C GLY A 205 -7.26 0.13 -13.28
N LEU A 206 -6.17 -0.18 -13.99
CA LEU A 206 -4.82 -0.17 -13.43
C LEU A 206 -4.18 1.21 -13.58
N ILE A 207 -3.57 1.70 -12.51
CA ILE A 207 -2.77 2.93 -12.50
C ILE A 207 -1.32 2.55 -12.25
N GLU A 208 -0.44 2.77 -13.23
CA GLU A 208 1.00 2.57 -13.03
C GLU A 208 1.53 3.60 -12.04
N VAL A 209 2.33 3.14 -11.07
CA VAL A 209 2.87 3.97 -9.99
C VAL A 209 4.33 3.66 -9.73
N ASP A 210 5.01 4.59 -9.09
CA ASP A 210 6.40 4.37 -8.68
C ASP A 210 6.48 3.50 -7.42
N SER A 211 5.49 3.60 -6.54
CA SER A 211 5.30 2.77 -5.35
C SER A 211 3.87 2.88 -4.86
N ALA A 212 3.32 1.78 -4.35
CA ALA A 212 2.06 1.73 -3.61
C ALA A 212 2.00 0.41 -2.81
N PHE A 213 1.09 0.34 -1.81
CA PHE A 213 0.83 -0.92 -1.12
C PHE A 213 -0.66 -1.08 -0.79
N GLY A 214 -1.21 -0.17 0.03
CA GLY A 214 -2.63 -0.16 0.38
C GLY A 214 -3.08 -1.36 1.24
N GLY A 215 -2.15 -2.03 1.94
CA GLY A 215 -2.43 -3.15 2.83
C GLY A 215 -2.49 -4.54 2.17
N LEU A 216 -2.46 -4.61 0.82
CA LEU A 216 -2.36 -5.87 0.07
C LEU A 216 -1.66 -5.61 -1.27
N ALA A 217 -0.66 -6.42 -1.58
CA ALA A 217 0.01 -6.42 -2.88
C ALA A 217 0.33 -7.85 -3.34
N ILE A 218 0.09 -8.14 -4.61
CA ILE A 218 0.45 -9.43 -5.23
C ILE A 218 1.63 -9.18 -6.16
N TYR A 219 2.69 -9.92 -5.95
CA TYR A 219 3.96 -9.86 -6.68
C TYR A 219 4.16 -11.14 -7.48
N LYS A 220 4.67 -11.05 -8.71
CA LYS A 220 5.34 -12.20 -9.32
C LYS A 220 6.53 -12.59 -8.44
N ARG A 221 6.77 -13.90 -8.28
CA ARG A 221 7.86 -14.39 -7.41
C ARG A 221 9.22 -13.79 -7.76
N GLU A 222 9.55 -13.72 -9.04
CA GLU A 222 10.82 -13.14 -9.53
C GLU A 222 10.96 -11.66 -9.16
N ALA A 223 9.88 -10.88 -9.22
CA ALA A 223 9.89 -9.50 -8.77
C ALA A 223 10.08 -9.42 -7.25
N PHE A 224 9.35 -10.25 -6.48
CA PHE A 224 9.39 -10.22 -5.02
C PHE A 224 10.78 -10.49 -4.46
N VAL A 225 11.53 -11.45 -5.03
CA VAL A 225 12.89 -11.77 -4.56
C VAL A 225 13.97 -10.85 -5.16
N ALA A 226 13.60 -9.95 -6.03
CA ALA A 226 14.54 -9.07 -6.72
C ALA A 226 14.97 -7.84 -5.93
N GLY A 227 14.23 -7.43 -4.89
CA GLY A 227 14.50 -6.25 -4.08
C GLY A 227 14.65 -6.56 -2.60
N ARG A 228 14.87 -5.48 -1.81
CA ARG A 228 14.95 -5.53 -0.34
C ARG A 228 14.19 -4.36 0.27
N TYR A 229 13.48 -4.64 1.35
CA TYR A 229 12.81 -3.62 2.15
C TYR A 229 13.83 -2.86 3.00
N ALA A 230 13.65 -1.55 3.14
CA ALA A 230 14.42 -0.72 4.04
C ALA A 230 13.48 0.27 4.76
N GLY A 231 13.67 0.43 6.07
CA GLY A 231 12.82 1.31 6.90
C GLY A 231 13.32 2.76 6.96
N VAL A 232 14.48 3.04 6.36
CA VAL A 232 15.15 4.34 6.40
C VAL A 232 15.65 4.68 5.01
N ASP A 233 15.45 5.93 4.60
CA ASP A 233 16.12 6.48 3.42
C ASP A 233 17.62 6.50 3.64
N SER A 234 18.38 5.79 2.81
CA SER A 234 19.82 5.62 2.98
C SER A 234 20.63 6.93 2.79
N ALA A 235 20.11 7.87 2.01
CA ALA A 235 20.77 9.14 1.72
C ALA A 235 20.43 10.22 2.75
N ALA A 236 19.18 10.29 3.18
CA ALA A 236 18.66 11.36 4.01
C ALA A 236 18.48 10.98 5.49
N GLY A 237 18.50 9.68 5.83
CA GLY A 237 18.49 9.17 7.20
C GLY A 237 17.15 9.32 7.95
N PHE A 238 16.06 9.64 7.26
CA PHE A 238 14.74 9.68 7.86
C PHE A 238 13.95 8.36 7.63
N ASP A 239 12.93 8.14 8.46
CA ASP A 239 12.04 7.00 8.32
C ASP A 239 11.25 7.09 7.01
N VAL A 240 11.17 5.99 6.26
CA VAL A 240 10.42 5.87 5.00
C VAL A 240 9.48 4.68 5.06
N ALA A 241 8.37 4.74 4.31
CA ALA A 241 7.56 3.55 4.09
C ALA A 241 8.42 2.51 3.36
N ASP A 242 8.61 1.36 3.96
CA ASP A 242 9.59 0.35 3.52
C ASP A 242 9.32 -0.22 2.11
N HIS A 243 8.08 -0.09 1.61
CA HIS A 243 7.74 -0.39 0.21
C HIS A 243 8.39 0.57 -0.79
N VAL A 244 8.68 1.82 -0.40
CA VAL A 244 9.25 2.81 -1.33
C VAL A 244 10.63 2.38 -1.83
N PRO A 245 11.65 2.16 -0.96
CA PRO A 245 12.95 1.69 -1.42
C PRO A 245 12.89 0.30 -2.07
N PHE A 246 12.00 -0.59 -1.61
CA PHE A 246 11.79 -1.89 -2.23
C PHE A 246 11.31 -1.75 -3.67
N HIS A 247 10.30 -0.94 -3.92
CA HIS A 247 9.76 -0.70 -5.26
C HIS A 247 10.71 0.08 -6.16
N GLU A 248 11.55 0.96 -5.60
CA GLU A 248 12.64 1.61 -6.36
C GLU A 248 13.62 0.58 -6.93
N GLU A 249 14.04 -0.41 -6.14
CA GLU A 249 14.89 -1.50 -6.61
C GLU A 249 14.20 -2.34 -7.71
N LEU A 250 12.91 -2.64 -7.56
CA LEU A 250 12.14 -3.36 -8.56
C LEU A 250 12.07 -2.59 -9.88
N ARG A 251 11.72 -1.30 -9.82
CA ARG A 251 11.64 -0.45 -11.01
C ARG A 251 12.99 -0.26 -11.70
N ALA A 252 14.07 -0.14 -10.94
CA ALA A 252 15.43 -0.10 -11.51
C ALA A 252 15.78 -1.36 -12.30
N LYS A 253 15.10 -2.49 -12.04
CA LYS A 253 15.22 -3.75 -12.77
C LYS A 253 14.16 -3.93 -13.87
N GLY A 254 13.32 -2.92 -14.10
CA GLY A 254 12.30 -2.89 -15.14
C GLY A 254 10.94 -3.47 -14.76
N TYR A 255 10.72 -3.87 -13.51
CA TYR A 255 9.42 -4.34 -13.03
C TYR A 255 8.40 -3.21 -12.94
N LYS A 256 7.15 -3.52 -13.26
CA LYS A 256 6.02 -2.58 -13.30
C LYS A 256 5.09 -2.78 -12.12
N ILE A 257 4.72 -1.67 -11.48
CA ILE A 257 3.89 -1.64 -10.29
C ILE A 257 2.60 -0.88 -10.61
N TYR A 258 1.46 -1.48 -10.25
CA TYR A 258 0.14 -0.89 -10.49
C TYR A 258 -0.72 -0.89 -9.22
N ILE A 259 -1.51 0.16 -9.05
CA ILE A 259 -2.70 0.10 -8.20
C ILE A 259 -3.84 -0.46 -9.06
N ASN A 260 -4.45 -1.56 -8.65
CA ASN A 260 -5.73 -1.98 -9.22
C ASN A 260 -6.87 -1.28 -8.48
N CYS A 261 -7.48 -0.29 -9.13
CA CYS A 261 -8.54 0.50 -8.53
C CYS A 261 -9.79 -0.32 -8.19
N ALA A 262 -9.98 -1.50 -8.81
CA ALA A 262 -11.08 -2.43 -8.53
C ALA A 262 -10.77 -3.42 -7.39
N LEU A 263 -9.49 -3.62 -7.04
CA LEU A 263 -9.09 -4.47 -5.92
C LEU A 263 -9.31 -3.75 -4.58
N ILE A 264 -10.58 -3.56 -4.23
CA ILE A 264 -10.97 -2.91 -2.97
C ILE A 264 -10.78 -3.91 -1.84
N ASN A 265 -9.87 -3.63 -0.90
CA ASN A 265 -9.59 -4.51 0.23
C ASN A 265 -10.33 -4.11 1.52
N CYS A 266 -10.60 -2.82 1.74
CA CYS A 266 -11.39 -2.35 2.89
C CYS A 266 -12.27 -1.15 2.53
N GLN A 267 -13.25 -0.88 3.39
CA GLN A 267 -14.15 0.26 3.21
C GLN A 267 -13.47 1.57 3.59
N GLN A 268 -12.95 1.64 4.81
CA GLN A 268 -12.27 2.80 5.35
C GLN A 268 -11.32 2.36 6.46
N TYR A 269 -10.10 2.87 6.43
CA TYR A 269 -9.14 2.62 7.50
C TYR A 269 -9.24 3.72 8.58
N PRO A 270 -9.07 3.41 9.88
CA PRO A 270 -9.22 4.42 10.96
C PRO A 270 -8.39 5.69 10.76
N HIS A 271 -7.23 5.59 10.12
CA HIS A 271 -6.37 6.74 9.80
C HIS A 271 -6.79 7.50 8.53
N SER A 272 -7.79 7.04 7.79
CA SER A 272 -8.38 7.73 6.63
C SER A 272 -9.65 8.50 6.99
N GLU A 273 -10.00 8.63 8.27
CA GLU A 273 -11.06 9.52 8.69
C GLU A 273 -10.70 10.96 8.28
N VAL A 274 -11.35 11.41 7.21
CA VAL A 274 -11.37 12.83 6.87
C VAL A 274 -12.14 13.52 7.98
N GLU A 275 -11.44 14.10 8.97
CA GLU A 275 -12.09 15.08 9.84
C GLU A 275 -12.88 16.04 8.95
N ALA A 276 -14.12 16.34 9.35
CA ALA A 276 -15.07 17.18 8.64
C ALA A 276 -14.36 18.30 7.84
N PRO A 277 -14.80 18.60 6.61
CA PRO A 277 -14.10 19.50 5.69
C PRO A 277 -13.65 20.74 6.45
N LEU A 278 -12.36 21.07 6.33
CA LEU A 278 -11.74 22.23 6.97
C LEU A 278 -12.72 23.38 6.93
N PRO A 279 -13.00 24.05 8.03
CA PRO A 279 -13.91 25.20 8.04
C PRO A 279 -13.44 26.12 6.94
N LYS A 280 -14.33 26.38 5.96
CA LYS A 280 -14.00 27.20 4.77
C LYS A 280 -13.15 28.36 5.23
N PRO A 281 -11.95 28.58 4.70
CA PRO A 281 -11.01 29.54 5.25
C PRO A 281 -11.53 30.96 5.02
N ARG A 282 -12.54 31.35 5.81
CA ARG A 282 -13.15 32.70 5.74
C ARG A 282 -12.11 33.81 5.92
N GLY A 283 -11.03 33.52 6.67
CA GLY A 283 -9.92 34.44 6.87
C GLY A 283 -8.95 34.49 5.67
N VAL A 284 -8.52 33.36 5.15
CA VAL A 284 -7.54 33.27 4.05
C VAL A 284 -8.13 33.85 2.75
N LEU A 285 -9.38 33.57 2.42
CA LEU A 285 -10.06 34.19 1.27
C LEU A 285 -10.17 35.72 1.41
N LYS A 286 -10.38 36.24 2.64
CA LYS A 286 -10.36 37.70 2.90
C LYS A 286 -8.95 38.28 2.71
N ILE A 287 -7.91 37.58 3.13
CA ILE A 287 -6.51 37.99 2.98
C ILE A 287 -6.12 37.96 1.50
N ILE A 288 -6.43 36.85 0.78
CA ILE A 288 -6.17 36.72 -0.65
C ILE A 288 -6.93 37.78 -1.45
N LYS A 289 -8.21 38.03 -1.13
CA LYS A 289 -8.98 39.14 -1.73
C LYS A 289 -8.39 40.49 -1.44
N LYS A 290 -7.91 40.74 -0.21
CA LYS A 290 -7.27 42.01 0.17
C LYS A 290 -5.94 42.23 -0.55
N LEU A 291 -5.10 41.21 -0.61
CA LEU A 291 -3.82 41.23 -1.33
C LEU A 291 -4.03 41.30 -2.85
N GLY A 292 -4.91 40.49 -3.43
CA GLY A 292 -5.21 40.50 -4.85
C GLY A 292 -5.80 41.83 -5.31
N ASN A 293 -6.71 42.40 -4.53
CA ASN A 293 -7.27 43.73 -4.80
C ASN A 293 -6.21 44.86 -4.71
N SER A 294 -5.25 44.73 -3.80
CA SER A 294 -4.14 45.68 -3.64
C SER A 294 -3.14 45.60 -4.81
N LEU A 295 -2.81 44.38 -5.26
CA LEU A 295 -1.79 44.15 -6.30
C LEU A 295 -2.32 44.30 -7.73
N PHE A 296 -3.56 43.92 -7.99
CA PHE A 296 -4.10 43.82 -9.35
C PHE A 296 -5.30 44.75 -9.62
N GLY A 297 -5.77 45.45 -8.60
CA GLY A 297 -6.98 46.25 -8.65
C GLY A 297 -8.27 45.43 -8.57
N LYS A 298 -9.25 45.91 -7.81
CA LYS A 298 -10.51 45.18 -7.48
C LYS A 298 -11.28 44.60 -8.67
N LYS A 299 -11.37 45.35 -9.79
CA LYS A 299 -12.08 44.92 -11.02
C LYS A 299 -11.35 43.76 -11.74
N ARG A 300 -10.01 43.79 -11.84
CA ARG A 300 -9.21 42.76 -12.53
C ARG A 300 -9.17 41.47 -11.72
N PHE A 301 -8.99 41.57 -10.40
CA PHE A 301 -8.92 40.40 -9.56
C PHE A 301 -10.26 39.67 -9.43
N ASN A 302 -11.39 40.36 -9.34
CA ASN A 302 -12.69 39.72 -9.35
C ASN A 302 -12.99 39.03 -10.70
N LYS A 303 -12.62 39.61 -11.84
CA LYS A 303 -12.75 38.96 -13.14
C LYS A 303 -11.93 37.64 -13.22
N TYR A 304 -10.75 37.62 -12.61
CA TYR A 304 -9.92 36.42 -12.52
C TYR A 304 -10.56 35.35 -11.64
N LEU A 305 -11.10 35.73 -10.47
CA LEU A 305 -11.82 34.79 -9.57
C LEU A 305 -13.07 34.21 -10.19
N ASP A 306 -13.78 34.98 -10.99
CA ASP A 306 -15.01 34.52 -11.68
C ASP A 306 -14.67 33.57 -12.83
N SER A 307 -13.55 33.76 -13.53
CA SER A 307 -13.08 32.82 -14.56
C SER A 307 -12.62 31.47 -13.98
N MET A 308 -12.17 31.43 -12.71
CA MET A 308 -11.80 30.18 -12.05
C MET A 308 -12.99 29.38 -11.48
N LYS A 309 -14.19 29.97 -11.40
CA LYS A 309 -15.42 29.27 -11.00
C LYS A 309 -16.11 28.57 -12.16
N SER A 310 -15.69 28.84 -13.37
CA SER A 310 -16.23 28.25 -14.61
C SER A 310 -15.39 27.13 -15.19
N LEU A 311 -14.32 26.75 -14.50
CA LEU A 311 -13.51 25.54 -14.70
C LEU A 311 -13.87 24.50 -13.63
#